data_5f4b30a1230d4e8d0ed968c2acf91079
#
_entry.id   5f4b30a1230d4e8d0ed968c2acf91079
#
_cell.length_a   1.000
_cell.length_b   1.000
_cell.length_c   1.000
_cell.angle_alpha   90.00
_cell.angle_beta   90.00
_cell.angle_gamma   90.00
#
_symmetry.space_group_name_H-M   'P 1'
#
loop_
_entity.id
_entity.type
_entity.pdbx_description
1 polymer ?
#
loop_
_entity_poly.entity_id
_entity_poly.type
_entity_poly.pdbx_seq_one_letter_code
_entity_poly.pdbx_strand_id
1 'polypeptide(L)' 'EEKTLALVQGLFSGREAHCFSVDEVVSAAGLSKTTARRYLEHGVETGFLEVEMLYGKIGHPRRLYRRAKVKS' A
#
# COMPACT_ATOMS: atom_id res chain seq x y z
N GLU A 1 0.77 14.87 -4.08
CA GLU A 1 -0.29 15.51 -4.85
C GLU A 1 -1.59 14.76 -4.74
N GLU A 2 -2.67 15.49 -4.85
CA GLU A 2 -4.00 14.92 -4.69
C GLU A 2 -4.30 13.84 -5.72
N LYS A 3 -3.88 14.04 -6.96
CA LYS A 3 -4.14 13.07 -8.01
C LYS A 3 -3.46 11.74 -7.75
N THR A 4 -2.21 11.82 -7.32
CA THR A 4 -1.45 10.60 -7.03
C THR A 4 -2.02 9.90 -5.81
N LEU A 5 -2.39 10.67 -4.80
CA LEU A 5 -3.01 10.09 -3.62
C LEU A 5 -4.33 9.41 -3.97
N ALA A 6 -5.12 10.02 -4.82
CA ALA A 6 -6.37 9.42 -5.26
C ALA A 6 -6.16 8.12 -6.02
N LEU A 7 -5.12 8.06 -6.85
CA LEU A 7 -4.77 6.83 -7.56
C LEU A 7 -4.43 5.71 -6.59
N VAL A 8 -3.59 6.02 -5.61
CA VAL A 8 -3.19 5.03 -4.63
C VAL A 8 -4.39 4.57 -3.80
N GLN A 9 -5.20 5.51 -3.36
CA GLN A 9 -6.39 5.17 -2.59
C GLN A 9 -7.37 4.33 -3.41
N GLY A 10 -7.48 4.64 -4.71
CA GLY A 10 -8.35 3.88 -5.59
C GLY A 10 -7.96 2.44 -5.74
N LEU A 11 -6.65 2.14 -5.67
CA LEU A 11 -6.19 0.75 -5.76
C LEU A 11 -6.72 -0.10 -4.62
N PHE A 12 -6.90 0.51 -3.46
CA PHE A 12 -7.34 -0.20 -2.27
C PHE A 12 -8.86 -0.17 -2.08
N SER A 13 -9.53 0.66 -2.85
CA SER A 13 -10.98 0.80 -2.71
C SER A 13 -11.68 -0.48 -3.15
N GLY A 14 -12.54 -1.01 -2.30
CA GLY A 14 -13.26 -2.23 -2.59
C GLY A 14 -12.42 -3.49 -2.55
N ARG A 15 -11.16 -3.38 -2.13
CA ARG A 15 -10.23 -4.50 -2.09
C ARG A 15 -9.60 -4.63 -0.72
N GLU A 16 -10.43 -4.62 0.30
CA GLU A 16 -9.96 -4.59 1.68
C GLU A 16 -9.14 -5.81 2.07
N ALA A 17 -9.44 -6.95 1.47
CA ALA A 17 -8.70 -8.17 1.78
C ALA A 17 -7.44 -8.35 0.93
N HIS A 18 -7.22 -7.47 -0.03
CA HIS A 18 -6.09 -7.60 -0.93
C HIS A 18 -4.89 -6.83 -0.42
N CYS A 19 -3.74 -7.50 -0.42
CA CYS A 19 -2.48 -6.87 0.00
C CYS A 19 -1.65 -6.54 -1.23
N PHE A 20 -1.06 -5.34 -1.23
CA PHE A 20 -0.22 -4.89 -2.32
C PHE A 20 1.20 -4.69 -1.84
N SER A 21 2.16 -5.16 -2.63
CA SER A 21 3.55 -4.79 -2.41
C SER A 21 3.82 -3.44 -3.07
N VAL A 22 4.96 -2.84 -2.73
CA VAL A 22 5.35 -1.58 -3.37
C VAL A 22 5.44 -1.76 -4.89
N ASP A 23 6.00 -2.88 -5.33
CA ASP A 23 6.15 -3.14 -6.75
C ASP A 23 4.81 -3.24 -7.47
N GLU A 24 3.82 -3.83 -6.82
CA GLU A 24 2.49 -3.90 -7.40
C GLU A 24 1.86 -2.53 -7.55
N VAL A 25 2.07 -1.67 -6.55
CA VAL A 25 1.55 -0.30 -6.62
C VAL A 25 2.26 0.48 -7.72
N VAL A 26 3.57 0.30 -7.85
CA VAL A 26 4.33 0.93 -8.92
C VAL A 26 3.74 0.56 -10.27
N SER A 27 3.50 -0.72 -10.50
CA SER A 27 2.96 -1.17 -11.77
C SER A 27 1.54 -0.69 -12.01
N ALA A 28 0.72 -0.75 -10.98
CA ALA A 28 -0.70 -0.43 -11.13
C ALA A 28 -0.96 1.06 -11.28
N ALA A 29 -0.20 1.89 -10.57
CA ALA A 29 -0.41 3.34 -10.58
C ALA A 29 0.54 4.08 -11.50
N GLY A 30 1.56 3.40 -12.03
CA GLY A 30 2.53 4.05 -12.90
C GLY A 30 3.41 5.04 -12.18
N LEU A 31 3.74 4.76 -10.93
CA LEU A 31 4.56 5.64 -10.11
C LEU A 31 5.97 5.11 -10.00
N SER A 32 6.92 6.00 -9.63
CA SER A 32 8.24 5.55 -9.27
C SER A 32 8.18 4.82 -7.94
N LYS A 33 9.16 3.99 -7.67
CA LYS A 33 9.20 3.23 -6.43
C LYS A 33 9.24 4.15 -5.20
N THR A 34 10.01 5.21 -5.29
CA THR A 34 10.12 6.18 -4.19
C THR A 34 8.78 6.84 -3.92
N THR A 35 8.10 7.27 -4.99
CA THR A 35 6.81 7.92 -4.84
C THR A 35 5.76 6.96 -4.28
N ALA A 36 5.71 5.75 -4.81
CA ALA A 36 4.76 4.75 -4.34
C ALA A 36 4.95 4.48 -2.86
N ARG A 37 6.21 4.32 -2.44
CA ARG A 37 6.53 4.06 -1.05
C ARG A 37 6.08 5.21 -0.15
N ARG A 38 6.32 6.43 -0.60
CA ARG A 38 5.93 7.62 0.17
C ARG A 38 4.42 7.64 0.42
N TYR A 39 3.64 7.39 -0.62
CA TYR A 39 2.19 7.42 -0.47
C TYR A 39 1.67 6.26 0.36
N LEU A 40 2.31 5.10 0.25
CA LEU A 40 1.92 3.95 1.07
C LEU A 40 2.21 4.23 2.54
N GLU A 41 3.36 4.81 2.84
CA GLU A 41 3.70 5.14 4.22
C GLU A 41 2.78 6.22 4.78
N HIS A 42 2.42 7.19 3.94
CA HIS A 42 1.46 8.21 4.33
C HIS A 42 0.12 7.58 4.69
N GLY A 43 -0.32 6.61 3.89
CA GLY A 43 -1.56 5.91 4.17
C GLY A 43 -1.53 5.19 5.50
N VAL A 44 -0.37 4.61 5.83
CA VAL A 44 -0.23 3.94 7.12
C VAL A 44 -0.29 4.95 8.26
N GLU A 45 0.38 6.08 8.10
CA GLU A 45 0.38 7.12 9.13
C GLU A 45 -1.01 7.68 9.39
N THR A 46 -1.81 7.83 8.35
CA THR A 46 -3.16 8.39 8.50
C THR A 46 -4.18 7.36 8.92
N GLY A 47 -3.80 6.09 9.01
CA GLY A 47 -4.72 5.04 9.39
C GLY A 47 -5.53 4.48 8.25
N PHE A 48 -5.27 4.92 7.02
CA PHE A 48 -5.96 4.40 5.85
C PHE A 48 -5.48 3.01 5.47
N LEU A 49 -4.19 2.74 5.69
CA LEU A 49 -3.58 1.46 5.34
C LEU A 49 -2.94 0.79 6.54
N GLU A 50 -2.79 -0.51 6.45
CA GLU A 50 -2.04 -1.30 7.42
C GLU A 50 -0.90 -2.01 6.71
N VAL A 51 0.18 -2.22 7.43
CA VAL A 51 1.33 -2.97 6.91
C VAL A 51 1.29 -4.37 7.48
N GLU A 52 1.44 -5.35 6.60
CA GLU A 52 1.59 -6.74 7.00
C GLU A 52 2.97 -7.20 6.57
N MET A 53 3.71 -7.80 7.51
CA MET A 53 5.04 -8.29 7.20
C MET A 53 4.98 -9.77 6.89
N LEU A 54 5.48 -10.13 5.70
CA LEU A 54 5.61 -11.54 5.33
C LEU A 54 7.05 -11.96 5.53
N TYR A 55 7.24 -12.93 6.38
CA TYR A 55 8.56 -13.48 6.64
C TYR A 55 8.77 -14.70 5.77
N GLY A 56 9.68 -14.58 4.80
CA GLY A 56 10.02 -15.70 3.97
C GLY A 56 11.05 -16.60 4.64
N LYS A 57 11.28 -17.75 4.04
CA LYS A 57 12.29 -18.68 4.56
C LYS A 57 13.69 -18.14 4.38
N ILE A 58 13.91 -17.39 3.34
CA ILE A 58 15.20 -16.80 3.02
C ILE A 58 14.97 -15.37 2.60
N GLY A 59 15.78 -14.48 3.12
CA GLY A 59 15.78 -13.10 2.69
C GLY A 59 15.05 -12.18 3.63
N HIS A 60 14.76 -11.01 3.14
CA HIS A 60 14.18 -9.95 3.94
C HIS A 60 12.66 -10.08 4.02
N PRO A 61 12.06 -9.67 5.12
CA PRO A 61 10.61 -9.69 5.20
C PRO A 61 10.03 -8.73 4.16
N ARG A 62 8.94 -9.14 3.57
CA ARG A 62 8.24 -8.31 2.60
C ARG A 62 7.16 -7.52 3.28
N ARG A 63 7.07 -6.25 2.93
CA ARG A 63 6.00 -5.39 3.43
C ARG A 63 4.86 -5.42 2.43
N LEU A 64 3.69 -5.78 2.92
CA LEU A 64 2.48 -5.72 2.13
C LEU A 64 1.56 -4.70 2.76
N TYR A 65 0.93 -3.91 1.92
CA TYR A 65 0.03 -2.85 2.36
C TYR A 65 -1.38 -3.24 2.00
N ARG A 66 -2.28 -3.04 2.93
CA ARG A 66 -3.70 -3.29 2.69
C ARG A 66 -4.50 -2.22 3.37
N ARG A 67 -5.75 -2.10 2.97
CA ARG A 67 -6.62 -1.12 3.58
C ARG A 67 -6.90 -1.52 5.03
N ALA A 68 -6.74 -0.56 5.92
CA ALA A 68 -7.02 -0.79 7.33
C ALA A 68 -8.52 -1.02 7.52
N LYS A 69 -8.84 -1.94 8.43
CA LYS A 69 -10.24 -2.18 8.74
C LYS A 69 -10.80 -0.98 9.49
N VAL A 70 -11.91 -0.49 8.99
CA VAL A 70 -12.61 0.60 9.66
C VAL A 70 -13.48 0.00 10.75
N LYS A 71 -13.24 0.43 11.97
CA LYS A 71 -14.11 0.05 13.06
C LYS A 71 -15.28 1.01 13.06
N SER A 72 -16.41 0.49 12.81
CA SER A 72 -17.62 1.30 12.87
C SER A 72 -18.23 1.23 14.25
#